data_a967257a8cf3b21e002e6a29963a2533
#
_entry.id   a967257a8cf3b21e002e6a29963a2533
#
_cell.length_a   1.000
_cell.length_b   1.000
_cell.length_c   1.000
_cell.angle_alpha   90.00
_cell.angle_beta   90.00
_cell.angle_gamma   90.00
#
_symmetry.space_group_name_H-M   'P 1'
#
loop_
_entity.id
_entity.type
_entity.pdbx_description
1 polymer ?
#
loop_
_entity_poly.entity_id
_entity_poly.type
_entity_poly.pdbx_seq_one_letter_code
_entity_poly.pdbx_strand_id
1 'polypeptide(L)'
;MVVFNLSHNNYQTLLQNFARQLKVKPENNSIVIPPDIGEGIIKVIQLPNGLQTLMVKINFHKDVLIKSGNTNQGDYVLNFDESEIHDEKNTDSGKTINSFVRLTGASFKHWEVVKKKSAVQYVKILFSKEWLSNYIGLREKMSLFEKYIPVKSDAAEKEKLNEEYRRIINELWVINNDDPLQNIYNNNRILLLVEQFFTKMHAEMLNPKGKYKLTADDVLKLKKVEAILKSPGKSPLDIAALAKKAFMTKVKLSHAFKQVYGTSIYSYYQNQRMQKSHELLSAGNFSVKEVSEKLGYTNLSNFVLAFTKQFDTAPKSLLE
;
A
#
# COMPACT_ATOMS: atom_id res chain seq x y z
N MET A 1 23.51 -1.52 2.21
CA MET A 1 22.32 -0.79 1.71
C MET A 1 21.53 -0.27 2.90
N VAL A 2 21.11 0.99 2.91
CA VAL A 2 20.29 1.56 4.00
C VAL A 2 18.85 1.04 3.87
N VAL A 3 18.24 0.62 4.98
CA VAL A 3 16.88 0.10 5.02
C VAL A 3 15.97 1.08 5.73
N PHE A 4 14.97 1.63 5.02
CA PHE A 4 13.90 2.43 5.60
C PHE A 4 12.70 1.52 5.90
N ASN A 5 12.51 1.18 7.17
CA ASN A 5 11.37 0.36 7.58
C ASN A 5 10.20 1.26 8.01
N LEU A 6 9.19 1.38 7.15
CA LEU A 6 7.98 2.17 7.34
C LEU A 6 6.83 1.35 7.99
N SER A 7 7.12 0.14 8.44
CA SER A 7 6.13 -0.73 9.09
C SER A 7 6.00 -0.34 10.57
N HIS A 8 5.17 0.63 10.85
CA HIS A 8 4.94 1.10 12.22
C HIS A 8 3.51 1.62 12.39
N ASN A 9 2.95 1.38 13.56
CA ASN A 9 1.62 1.85 13.98
C ASN A 9 1.65 3.20 14.72
N ASN A 10 2.84 3.80 14.86
CA ASN A 10 3.04 5.13 15.43
C ASN A 10 4.15 5.84 14.67
N TYR A 11 3.80 6.89 13.95
CA TYR A 11 4.75 7.62 13.13
C TYR A 11 5.75 8.47 13.95
N GLN A 12 5.39 8.85 15.17
CA GLN A 12 6.35 9.52 16.05
C GLN A 12 7.46 8.57 16.48
N THR A 13 7.12 7.34 16.85
CA THR A 13 8.10 6.28 17.15
C THR A 13 8.93 5.94 15.92
N LEU A 14 8.32 5.90 14.74
CA LEU A 14 9.01 5.68 13.47
C LEU A 14 10.06 6.78 13.22
N LEU A 15 9.70 8.05 13.41
CA LEU A 15 10.62 9.18 13.24
C LEU A 15 11.83 9.07 14.19
N GLN A 16 11.59 8.71 15.46
CA GLN A 16 12.64 8.48 16.45
C GLN A 16 13.61 7.34 16.05
N ASN A 17 13.05 6.25 15.49
CA ASN A 17 13.84 5.12 15.01
C ASN A 17 14.71 5.54 13.82
N PHE A 18 14.18 6.31 12.88
CA PHE A 18 14.98 6.85 11.77
C PHE A 18 16.06 7.80 12.25
N ALA A 19 15.75 8.69 13.19
CA ALA A 19 16.72 9.61 13.76
C ALA A 19 17.92 8.87 14.38
N ARG A 20 17.67 7.80 15.14
CA ARG A 20 18.72 6.94 15.70
C ARG A 20 19.51 6.21 14.61
N GLN A 21 18.83 5.61 13.64
CA GLN A 21 19.45 4.88 12.52
C GLN A 21 20.35 5.78 11.68
N LEU A 22 19.89 6.99 11.38
CA LEU A 22 20.57 7.97 10.55
C LEU A 22 21.55 8.84 11.35
N LYS A 23 21.60 8.69 12.69
CA LYS A 23 22.42 9.48 13.62
C LYS A 23 22.19 10.98 13.47
N VAL A 24 20.92 11.37 13.30
CA VAL A 24 20.49 12.77 13.20
C VAL A 24 19.57 13.13 14.38
N LYS A 25 19.49 14.42 14.71
CA LYS A 25 18.62 14.91 15.77
C LYS A 25 17.28 15.36 15.16
N PRO A 26 16.12 14.89 15.67
CA PRO A 26 14.84 15.41 15.21
C PRO A 26 14.62 16.85 15.68
N GLU A 27 14.07 17.66 14.78
CA GLU A 27 13.65 19.05 15.08
C GLU A 27 12.22 19.26 14.57
N ASN A 28 11.36 19.85 15.38
CA ASN A 28 9.95 20.16 15.03
C ASN A 28 9.21 18.98 14.37
N ASN A 29 9.30 17.78 14.97
CA ASN A 29 8.74 16.54 14.41
C ASN A 29 9.21 16.21 12.98
N SER A 30 10.43 16.61 12.64
CA SER A 30 11.06 16.30 11.36
C SER A 30 12.51 15.88 11.52
N ILE A 31 13.04 15.20 10.51
CA ILE A 31 14.47 14.91 10.36
C ILE A 31 14.91 15.28 8.95
N VAL A 32 16.09 15.89 8.86
CA VAL A 32 16.78 16.13 7.59
C VAL A 32 17.63 14.91 7.26
N ILE A 33 17.61 14.50 6.01
CA ILE A 33 18.36 13.33 5.55
C ILE A 33 19.85 13.68 5.45
N PRO A 34 20.77 12.83 5.98
CA PRO A 34 22.21 13.04 5.82
C PRO A 34 22.64 13.10 4.35
N PRO A 35 23.54 14.04 3.97
CA PRO A 35 23.94 14.25 2.58
C PRO A 35 24.57 13.02 1.89
N ASP A 36 25.15 12.10 2.66
CA ASP A 36 25.70 10.85 2.17
C ASP A 36 24.62 9.85 1.73
N ILE A 37 23.34 10.03 2.16
CA ILE A 37 22.20 9.22 1.80
C ILE A 37 21.35 9.90 0.73
N GLY A 38 21.16 11.23 0.87
CA GLY A 38 20.33 12.00 -0.02
C GLY A 38 20.10 13.41 0.47
N GLU A 39 19.21 14.12 -0.22
CA GLU A 39 18.72 15.43 0.19
C GLU A 39 17.22 15.35 0.42
N GLY A 40 16.76 15.88 1.55
CA GLY A 40 15.33 15.91 1.83
C GLY A 40 14.98 15.81 3.30
N ILE A 41 13.69 15.57 3.54
CA ILE A 41 13.10 15.65 4.86
C ILE A 41 12.04 14.55 5.06
N ILE A 42 11.96 14.06 6.29
CA ILE A 42 10.85 13.27 6.80
C ILE A 42 10.17 14.08 7.90
N LYS A 43 8.86 14.30 7.80
CA LYS A 43 8.06 15.07 8.75
C LYS A 43 6.88 14.25 9.24
N VAL A 44 6.57 14.34 10.52
CA VAL A 44 5.40 13.71 11.14
C VAL A 44 4.45 14.79 11.67
N ILE A 45 3.17 14.65 11.36
CA ILE A 45 2.10 15.50 11.90
C ILE A 45 1.12 14.59 12.64
N GLN A 46 0.86 14.91 13.91
CA GLN A 46 -0.18 14.25 14.70
C GLN A 46 -1.35 15.22 14.88
N LEU A 47 -2.55 14.74 14.56
CA LEU A 47 -3.76 15.52 14.72
C LEU A 47 -4.43 15.22 16.08
N PRO A 48 -5.13 16.19 16.69
CA PRO A 48 -5.84 15.99 17.95
C PRO A 48 -6.90 14.89 17.92
N ASN A 49 -7.42 14.60 16.71
CA ASN A 49 -8.43 13.56 16.49
C ASN A 49 -7.85 12.14 16.35
N GLY A 50 -6.54 11.96 16.54
CA GLY A 50 -5.85 10.67 16.47
C GLY A 50 -5.30 10.28 15.11
N LEU A 51 -5.51 11.06 14.04
CA LEU A 51 -4.83 10.84 12.77
C LEU A 51 -3.33 11.12 12.91
N GLN A 52 -2.52 10.30 12.24
CA GLN A 52 -1.08 10.50 12.14
C GLN A 52 -0.68 10.57 10.67
N THR A 53 0.14 11.55 10.33
CA THR A 53 0.59 11.74 8.96
C THR A 53 2.11 11.69 8.89
N LEU A 54 2.63 10.86 7.99
CA LEU A 54 4.03 10.78 7.64
C LEU A 54 4.22 11.38 6.25
N MET A 55 5.04 12.42 6.17
CA MET A 55 5.40 13.09 4.93
C MET A 55 6.86 12.82 4.63
N VAL A 56 7.17 12.38 3.44
CA VAL A 56 8.53 12.08 2.99
C VAL A 56 8.78 12.76 1.65
N LYS A 57 9.90 13.47 1.56
CA LYS A 57 10.40 14.06 0.32
C LYS A 57 11.92 13.94 0.32
N ILE A 58 12.48 13.04 -0.50
CA ILE A 58 13.90 12.68 -0.50
C ILE A 58 14.36 12.43 -1.92
N ASN A 59 15.48 13.07 -2.30
CA ASN A 59 16.26 12.74 -3.49
C ASN A 59 17.43 11.84 -3.05
N PHE A 60 17.43 10.58 -3.44
CA PHE A 60 18.43 9.61 -2.99
C PHE A 60 19.73 9.67 -3.78
N HIS A 61 20.88 9.71 -3.07
CA HIS A 61 22.22 9.64 -3.64
C HIS A 61 22.78 8.22 -3.71
N LYS A 62 22.15 7.27 -3.01
CA LYS A 62 22.50 5.83 -3.03
C LYS A 62 21.26 4.93 -3.03
N ASP A 63 21.46 3.67 -3.40
CA ASP A 63 20.40 2.67 -3.36
C ASP A 63 19.93 2.43 -1.92
N VAL A 64 18.62 2.42 -1.72
CA VAL A 64 17.97 2.17 -0.43
C VAL A 64 16.88 1.13 -0.57
N LEU A 65 16.61 0.38 0.51
CA LEU A 65 15.48 -0.54 0.58
C LEU A 65 14.37 0.09 1.43
N ILE A 66 13.21 0.33 0.83
CA ILE A 66 12.01 0.79 1.54
C ILE A 66 11.13 -0.42 1.83
N LYS A 67 10.85 -0.66 3.12
CA LYS A 67 9.90 -1.68 3.57
C LYS A 67 8.66 -0.99 4.13
N SER A 68 7.48 -1.36 3.65
CA SER A 68 6.20 -0.85 4.13
C SER A 68 5.31 -2.00 4.55
N GLY A 69 4.56 -1.81 5.63
CA GLY A 69 3.56 -2.76 6.10
C GLY A 69 2.85 -2.21 7.32
N ASN A 70 1.67 -2.71 7.63
CA ASN A 70 0.97 -2.42 8.87
C ASN A 70 1.25 -3.52 9.89
N THR A 71 1.43 -3.13 11.15
CA THR A 71 1.74 -4.05 12.24
C THR A 71 0.54 -4.34 13.14
N ASN A 72 -0.46 -3.45 13.21
CA ASN A 72 -1.67 -3.65 14.00
C ASN A 72 -2.85 -4.12 13.16
N GLN A 73 -3.57 -5.11 13.68
CA GLN A 73 -4.88 -5.49 13.12
C GLN A 73 -5.89 -4.36 13.39
N GLY A 74 -6.48 -3.84 12.31
CA GLY A 74 -7.49 -2.80 12.38
C GLY A 74 -7.02 -1.39 12.04
N ASP A 75 -5.73 -1.19 11.76
CA ASP A 75 -5.22 0.08 11.26
C ASP A 75 -5.24 0.12 9.73
N TYR A 76 -5.43 1.31 9.19
CA TYR A 76 -5.43 1.61 7.77
C TYR A 76 -4.41 2.71 7.46
N VAL A 77 -3.82 2.64 6.29
CA VAL A 77 -2.93 3.68 5.75
C VAL A 77 -3.45 4.13 4.40
N LEU A 78 -3.74 5.41 4.29
CA LEU A 78 -4.01 6.08 3.03
C LEU A 78 -2.70 6.70 2.55
N ASN A 79 -2.17 6.20 1.43
CA ASN A 79 -0.90 6.62 0.85
C ASN A 79 -1.11 7.38 -0.44
N PHE A 80 -0.63 8.62 -0.51
CA PHE A 80 -0.52 9.45 -1.70
C PHE A 80 0.94 9.47 -2.12
N ASP A 81 1.25 8.96 -3.30
CA ASP A 81 2.61 8.77 -3.80
C ASP A 81 2.79 9.52 -5.11
N GLU A 82 3.84 10.33 -5.19
CA GLU A 82 4.22 11.11 -6.36
C GLU A 82 5.75 11.04 -6.56
N SER A 83 6.27 9.81 -6.62
CA SER A 83 7.69 9.53 -6.69
C SER A 83 8.17 9.33 -8.12
N GLU A 84 9.38 9.80 -8.43
CA GLU A 84 10.13 9.44 -9.63
C GLU A 84 11.22 8.43 -9.26
N ILE A 85 11.05 7.19 -9.68
CA ILE A 85 12.01 6.11 -9.43
C ILE A 85 12.93 5.95 -10.62
N HIS A 86 14.23 6.00 -10.42
CA HIS A 86 15.22 5.72 -11.46
C HIS A 86 15.13 4.25 -11.87
N ASP A 87 14.92 4.00 -13.16
CA ASP A 87 14.69 2.68 -13.74
C ASP A 87 15.54 2.51 -15.00
N GLU A 88 16.66 1.82 -14.89
CA GLU A 88 17.59 1.56 -15.99
C GLU A 88 16.97 0.72 -17.11
N LYS A 89 15.86 0.03 -16.84
CA LYS A 89 15.13 -0.77 -17.82
C LYS A 89 14.16 0.05 -18.67
N ASN A 90 13.81 1.25 -18.21
CA ASN A 90 12.97 2.17 -18.98
C ASN A 90 13.85 2.93 -20.00
N THR A 91 13.88 2.43 -21.22
CA THR A 91 14.71 2.97 -22.32
C THR A 91 14.29 4.35 -22.79
N ASP A 92 13.04 4.76 -22.53
CA ASP A 92 12.51 6.05 -23.02
C ASP A 92 12.91 7.22 -22.12
N SER A 93 12.78 7.07 -20.80
CA SER A 93 13.00 8.17 -19.85
C SER A 93 14.03 7.85 -18.76
N GLY A 94 14.43 6.59 -18.61
CA GLY A 94 15.28 6.14 -17.48
C GLY A 94 14.60 6.26 -16.11
N LYS A 95 13.29 6.51 -16.09
CA LYS A 95 12.52 6.75 -14.86
C LYS A 95 11.13 6.13 -14.94
N THR A 96 10.63 5.65 -13.81
CA THR A 96 9.24 5.28 -13.59
C THR A 96 8.58 6.31 -12.69
N ILE A 97 7.46 6.89 -13.14
CA ILE A 97 6.70 7.87 -12.35
C ILE A 97 5.59 7.14 -11.62
N ASN A 98 5.63 7.16 -10.29
CA ASN A 98 4.52 6.79 -9.44
C ASN A 98 3.64 8.03 -9.23
N SER A 99 2.35 7.92 -9.50
CA SER A 99 1.38 8.97 -9.25
C SER A 99 0.05 8.31 -8.90
N PHE A 100 -0.11 7.96 -7.61
CA PHE A 100 -1.29 7.23 -7.16
C PHE A 100 -1.68 7.53 -5.72
N VAL A 101 -2.96 7.28 -5.41
CA VAL A 101 -3.47 7.12 -4.06
C VAL A 101 -3.84 5.65 -3.82
N ARG A 102 -3.60 5.15 -2.61
CA ARG A 102 -3.85 3.76 -2.24
C ARG A 102 -4.24 3.63 -0.77
N LEU A 103 -5.34 2.94 -0.51
CA LEU A 103 -5.71 2.51 0.84
C LEU A 103 -5.13 1.11 1.10
N THR A 104 -4.47 0.92 2.24
CA THR A 104 -3.94 -0.38 2.67
C THR A 104 -4.35 -0.71 4.09
N GLY A 105 -4.54 -2.00 4.38
CA GLY A 105 -4.84 -2.53 5.71
C GLY A 105 -3.66 -3.26 6.36
N ALA A 106 -3.93 -3.92 7.47
CA ALA A 106 -2.92 -4.60 8.31
C ALA A 106 -2.15 -5.72 7.58
N SER A 107 -2.75 -6.33 6.56
CA SER A 107 -2.13 -7.42 5.79
C SER A 107 -1.18 -6.95 4.69
N PHE A 108 -1.16 -5.64 4.41
CA PHE A 108 -0.35 -5.10 3.32
C PHE A 108 1.13 -5.11 3.70
N LYS A 109 1.94 -5.69 2.81
CA LYS A 109 3.40 -5.64 2.87
C LYS A 109 3.93 -5.28 1.48
N HIS A 110 4.88 -4.38 1.45
CA HIS A 110 5.53 -3.94 0.22
C HIS A 110 7.00 -3.63 0.48
N TRP A 111 7.86 -4.11 -0.39
CA TRP A 111 9.29 -3.86 -0.36
C TRP A 111 9.72 -3.39 -1.72
N GLU A 112 10.52 -2.35 -1.74
CA GLU A 112 10.98 -1.72 -2.96
C GLU A 112 12.43 -1.27 -2.81
N VAL A 113 13.27 -1.65 -3.77
CA VAL A 113 14.62 -1.10 -3.88
C VAL A 113 14.52 0.19 -4.69
N VAL A 114 14.76 1.29 -4.01
CA VAL A 114 14.80 2.61 -4.63
C VAL A 114 16.24 2.90 -5.04
N LYS A 115 16.46 3.06 -6.33
CA LYS A 115 17.79 3.33 -6.90
C LYS A 115 18.24 4.76 -6.61
N LYS A 116 19.56 4.96 -6.57
CA LYS A 116 20.15 6.31 -6.55
C LYS A 116 19.60 7.17 -7.70
N LYS A 117 19.53 8.49 -7.50
CA LYS A 117 18.93 9.47 -8.41
C LYS A 117 17.38 9.40 -8.47
N SER A 118 16.74 8.60 -7.63
CA SER A 118 15.28 8.61 -7.47
C SER A 118 14.86 9.75 -6.55
N ALA A 119 13.74 10.41 -6.90
CA ALA A 119 13.04 11.38 -6.07
C ALA A 119 11.80 10.73 -5.48
N VAL A 120 11.77 10.50 -4.18
CA VAL A 120 10.64 9.92 -3.47
C VAL A 120 9.84 11.02 -2.79
N GLN A 121 8.55 11.08 -3.10
CA GLN A 121 7.62 11.99 -2.44
C GLN A 121 6.32 11.29 -2.13
N TYR A 122 5.94 11.20 -0.86
CA TYR A 122 4.64 10.67 -0.46
C TYR A 122 4.12 11.26 0.86
N VAL A 123 2.80 11.18 1.01
CA VAL A 123 2.08 11.48 2.24
C VAL A 123 1.30 10.23 2.64
N LYS A 124 1.55 9.71 3.85
CA LYS A 124 0.84 8.57 4.42
C LYS A 124 0.03 9.02 5.61
N ILE A 125 -1.26 8.74 5.60
CA ILE A 125 -2.18 9.05 6.70
C ILE A 125 -2.59 7.73 7.36
N LEU A 126 -2.23 7.56 8.62
CA LEU A 126 -2.56 6.40 9.45
C LEU A 126 -3.80 6.71 10.29
N PHE A 127 -4.75 5.80 10.31
CA PHE A 127 -5.95 5.86 11.14
C PHE A 127 -6.43 4.46 11.54
N SER A 128 -7.07 4.37 12.70
CA SER A 128 -7.61 3.12 13.22
C SER A 128 -9.03 2.85 12.74
N LYS A 129 -9.48 1.59 12.89
CA LYS A 129 -10.88 1.22 12.69
C LYS A 129 -11.82 2.00 13.61
N GLU A 130 -11.37 2.28 14.83
CA GLU A 130 -12.13 3.07 15.80
C GLU A 130 -12.30 4.51 15.32
N TRP A 131 -11.24 5.11 14.78
CA TRP A 131 -11.31 6.43 14.15
C TRP A 131 -12.35 6.47 13.03
N LEU A 132 -12.34 5.47 12.13
CA LEU A 132 -13.34 5.35 11.07
C LEU A 132 -14.76 5.31 11.63
N SER A 133 -15.00 4.50 12.65
CA SER A 133 -16.33 4.35 13.26
C SER A 133 -16.81 5.65 13.89
N ASN A 134 -15.91 6.44 14.48
CA ASN A 134 -16.25 7.69 15.15
C ASN A 134 -16.48 8.87 14.19
N TYR A 135 -15.70 8.95 13.12
CA TYR A 135 -15.67 10.12 12.24
C TYR A 135 -16.43 9.95 10.91
N ILE A 136 -16.61 8.73 10.42
CA ILE A 136 -17.39 8.49 9.18
C ILE A 136 -18.89 8.27 9.46
N GLY A 137 -19.31 8.41 10.72
CA GLY A 137 -20.73 8.43 11.08
C GLY A 137 -21.44 7.11 10.85
N LEU A 138 -20.80 5.98 11.12
CA LEU A 138 -21.35 4.63 10.97
C LEU A 138 -22.40 4.32 12.06
N ARG A 139 -23.36 5.26 12.24
CA ARG A 139 -24.47 5.08 13.16
C ARG A 139 -25.51 4.14 12.50
N GLU A 140 -25.88 3.11 13.26
CA GLU A 140 -27.00 2.18 13.00
C GLU A 140 -26.92 1.35 11.70
N LYS A 141 -26.64 0.06 11.89
CA LYS A 141 -26.50 -1.03 10.91
C LYS A 141 -25.20 -0.90 10.09
N MET A 142 -24.27 -1.84 10.34
CA MET A 142 -23.06 -2.00 9.54
C MET A 142 -23.35 -1.67 8.06
N SER A 143 -23.02 -0.45 7.66
CA SER A 143 -23.32 0.03 6.33
C SER A 143 -22.54 -0.81 5.30
N LEU A 144 -23.03 -0.89 4.08
CA LEU A 144 -22.28 -1.50 2.99
C LEU A 144 -20.87 -0.90 2.89
N PHE A 145 -20.75 0.40 3.16
CA PHE A 145 -19.51 1.15 3.13
C PHE A 145 -18.50 0.65 4.17
N GLU A 146 -18.91 0.40 5.40
CA GLU A 146 -18.06 -0.15 6.46
C GLU A 146 -17.51 -1.54 6.10
N LYS A 147 -18.33 -2.38 5.46
CA LYS A 147 -17.89 -3.69 4.95
C LYS A 147 -16.97 -3.57 3.73
N TYR A 148 -17.10 -2.51 2.95
CA TYR A 148 -16.34 -2.27 1.74
C TYR A 148 -14.91 -1.78 2.02
N ILE A 149 -14.72 -0.94 3.06
CA ILE A 149 -13.39 -0.39 3.42
C ILE A 149 -12.33 -1.49 3.64
N PRO A 150 -12.55 -2.52 4.47
CA PRO A 150 -11.55 -3.59 4.65
C PRO A 150 -11.24 -4.32 3.36
N VAL A 151 -12.22 -4.53 2.50
CA VAL A 151 -12.05 -5.23 1.21
C VAL A 151 -11.20 -4.39 0.26
N LYS A 152 -11.48 -3.09 0.17
CA LYS A 152 -10.66 -2.15 -0.64
C LYS A 152 -9.25 -2.02 -0.09
N SER A 153 -9.07 -1.98 1.23
CA SER A 153 -7.75 -1.88 1.84
C SER A 153 -6.89 -3.14 1.62
N ASP A 154 -7.52 -4.31 1.63
CA ASP A 154 -6.85 -5.57 1.33
C ASP A 154 -6.49 -5.69 -0.17
N ALA A 155 -7.27 -5.10 -1.04
CA ALA A 155 -6.98 -5.01 -2.48
C ALA A 155 -5.73 -4.16 -2.76
N ALA A 156 -5.48 -3.15 -1.94
CA ALA A 156 -4.38 -2.21 -2.06
C ALA A 156 -4.22 -1.64 -3.48
N GLU A 157 -5.36 -1.38 -4.15
CA GLU A 157 -5.41 -0.88 -5.52
C GLU A 157 -4.80 0.51 -5.63
N LYS A 158 -3.97 0.75 -6.64
CA LYS A 158 -3.44 2.07 -6.97
C LYS A 158 -4.46 2.82 -7.82
N GLU A 159 -4.98 3.92 -7.30
CA GLU A 159 -5.84 4.84 -8.04
C GLU A 159 -5.02 6.06 -8.48
N LYS A 160 -5.31 6.61 -9.66
CA LYS A 160 -4.57 7.79 -10.16
C LYS A 160 -4.71 8.97 -9.22
N LEU A 161 -3.59 9.59 -8.88
CA LEU A 161 -3.54 10.86 -8.17
C LEU A 161 -4.10 11.96 -9.07
N ASN A 162 -5.12 12.68 -8.60
CA ASN A 162 -5.72 13.79 -9.35
C ASN A 162 -5.08 15.13 -8.96
N GLU A 163 -5.39 16.19 -9.72
CA GLU A 163 -4.83 17.53 -9.51
C GLU A 163 -5.22 18.14 -8.15
N GLU A 164 -6.40 17.79 -7.64
CA GLU A 164 -6.87 18.31 -6.37
C GLU A 164 -6.09 17.72 -5.19
N TYR A 165 -5.80 16.40 -5.21
CA TYR A 165 -4.88 15.80 -4.24
C TYR A 165 -3.50 16.45 -4.30
N ARG A 166 -2.95 16.67 -5.51
CA ARG A 166 -1.65 17.34 -5.67
C ARG A 166 -1.63 18.74 -5.07
N ARG A 167 -2.67 19.52 -5.32
CA ARG A 167 -2.79 20.86 -4.76
C ARG A 167 -2.74 20.85 -3.23
N ILE A 168 -3.54 19.98 -2.59
CA ILE A 168 -3.60 19.87 -1.13
C ILE A 168 -2.25 19.38 -0.56
N ILE A 169 -1.61 18.39 -1.19
CA ILE A 169 -0.30 17.88 -0.79
C ILE A 169 0.77 18.99 -0.89
N ASN A 170 0.77 19.76 -1.98
CA ASN A 170 1.69 20.87 -2.13
C ASN A 170 1.46 21.96 -1.07
N GLU A 171 0.21 22.26 -0.73
CA GLU A 171 -0.10 23.18 0.36
C GLU A 171 0.48 22.68 1.70
N LEU A 172 0.40 21.38 2.00
CA LEU A 172 0.99 20.79 3.21
C LEU A 172 2.52 20.95 3.27
N TRP A 173 3.23 20.92 2.13
CA TRP A 173 4.67 21.11 2.08
C TRP A 173 5.11 22.57 2.28
N VAL A 174 4.26 23.52 1.95
CA VAL A 174 4.56 24.97 2.02
C VAL A 174 4.24 25.55 3.41
N ILE A 175 3.45 24.87 4.25
CA ILE A 175 3.08 25.38 5.59
C ILE A 175 4.33 25.62 6.43
N ASN A 176 4.53 26.88 6.81
CA ASN A 176 5.63 27.29 7.68
C ASN A 176 5.43 26.73 9.09
N ASN A 177 6.46 26.11 9.64
CA ASN A 177 6.43 25.56 11.00
C ASN A 177 6.36 26.66 12.09
N ASP A 178 6.72 27.89 11.78
CA ASP A 178 6.68 29.03 12.71
C ASP A 178 5.34 29.79 12.66
N ASP A 179 4.44 29.40 11.74
CA ASP A 179 3.12 30.02 11.65
C ASP A 179 2.26 29.57 12.86
N PRO A 180 1.71 30.51 13.66
CA PRO A 180 0.84 30.16 14.80
C PRO A 180 -0.42 29.39 14.38
N LEU A 181 -0.85 29.48 13.13
CA LEU A 181 -2.01 28.76 12.59
C LEU A 181 -1.65 27.44 11.90
N GLN A 182 -0.38 27.03 11.90
CA GLN A 182 0.09 25.82 11.19
C GLN A 182 -0.72 24.56 11.54
N ASN A 183 -1.10 24.41 12.81
CA ASN A 183 -1.88 23.24 13.26
C ASN A 183 -3.29 23.22 12.65
N ILE A 184 -3.91 24.39 12.50
CA ILE A 184 -5.23 24.53 11.86
C ILE A 184 -5.10 24.19 10.38
N TYR A 185 -4.09 24.73 9.69
CA TYR A 185 -3.85 24.45 8.28
C TYR A 185 -3.57 22.97 8.03
N ASN A 186 -2.66 22.36 8.82
CA ASN A 186 -2.35 20.93 8.73
C ASN A 186 -3.60 20.07 8.93
N ASN A 187 -4.38 20.34 9.99
CA ASN A 187 -5.61 19.61 10.28
C ASN A 187 -6.59 19.67 9.10
N ASN A 188 -6.86 20.85 8.60
CA ASN A 188 -7.81 21.05 7.51
C ASN A 188 -7.36 20.33 6.22
N ARG A 189 -6.09 20.42 5.84
CA ARG A 189 -5.56 19.79 4.62
C ARG A 189 -5.55 18.26 4.71
N ILE A 190 -5.14 17.72 5.85
CA ILE A 190 -5.13 16.26 6.07
C ILE A 190 -6.55 15.71 6.09
N LEU A 191 -7.48 16.37 6.79
CA LEU A 191 -8.89 15.96 6.79
C LEU A 191 -9.53 16.07 5.40
N LEU A 192 -9.19 17.08 4.62
CA LEU A 192 -9.68 17.24 3.26
C LEU A 192 -9.19 16.12 2.32
N LEU A 193 -7.93 15.68 2.45
CA LEU A 193 -7.44 14.50 1.72
C LEU A 193 -8.24 13.24 2.06
N VAL A 194 -8.52 13.03 3.34
CA VAL A 194 -9.31 11.88 3.83
C VAL A 194 -10.75 11.97 3.35
N GLU A 195 -11.38 13.14 3.49
CA GLU A 195 -12.76 13.40 3.03
C GLU A 195 -12.92 13.10 1.54
N GLN A 196 -12.07 13.68 0.71
CA GLN A 196 -12.15 13.49 -0.75
C GLN A 196 -11.97 12.03 -1.15
N PHE A 197 -11.03 11.32 -0.52
CA PHE A 197 -10.82 9.90 -0.79
C PHE A 197 -12.07 9.09 -0.45
N PHE A 198 -12.61 9.25 0.74
CA PHE A 198 -13.80 8.49 1.16
C PHE A 198 -15.07 8.90 0.43
N THR A 199 -15.23 10.17 0.07
CA THR A 199 -16.34 10.65 -0.77
C THR A 199 -16.31 9.98 -2.15
N LYS A 200 -15.14 9.95 -2.79
CA LYS A 200 -14.96 9.25 -4.08
C LYS A 200 -15.25 7.75 -3.95
N MET A 201 -14.68 7.11 -2.96
CA MET A 201 -14.87 5.67 -2.71
C MET A 201 -16.36 5.34 -2.46
N HIS A 202 -17.06 6.18 -1.70
CA HIS A 202 -18.49 6.03 -1.46
C HIS A 202 -19.33 6.20 -2.75
N ALA A 203 -19.00 7.20 -3.55
CA ALA A 203 -19.65 7.41 -4.85
C ALA A 203 -19.42 6.23 -5.81
N GLU A 204 -18.22 5.67 -5.87
CA GLU A 204 -17.91 4.48 -6.66
C GLU A 204 -18.65 3.23 -6.17
N MET A 205 -18.85 3.10 -4.87
CA MET A 205 -19.64 2.00 -4.30
C MET A 205 -21.13 2.11 -4.67
N LEU A 206 -21.69 3.33 -4.64
CA LEU A 206 -23.10 3.57 -4.98
C LEU A 206 -23.37 3.46 -6.48
N ASN A 207 -22.44 3.94 -7.30
CA ASN A 207 -22.52 3.95 -8.76
C ASN A 207 -21.29 3.24 -9.36
N PRO A 208 -21.19 1.91 -9.21
CA PRO A 208 -20.06 1.19 -9.73
C PRO A 208 -20.02 1.30 -11.25
N LYS A 209 -18.84 1.62 -11.82
CA LYS A 209 -18.58 1.59 -13.27
C LYS A 209 -18.71 0.19 -13.87
N GLY A 210 -19.10 -0.80 -13.08
CA GLY A 210 -19.25 -2.20 -13.46
C GLY A 210 -20.69 -2.60 -13.78
N LYS A 211 -20.86 -3.70 -14.51
CA LYS A 211 -22.13 -4.27 -14.95
C LYS A 211 -23.05 -4.73 -13.80
N TYR A 212 -22.50 -4.90 -12.59
CA TYR A 212 -23.21 -5.45 -11.45
C TYR A 212 -23.26 -4.45 -10.28
N LYS A 213 -24.46 -4.18 -9.77
CA LYS A 213 -24.63 -3.50 -8.50
C LYS A 213 -24.28 -4.48 -7.37
N LEU A 214 -23.24 -4.17 -6.61
CA LEU A 214 -22.80 -5.00 -5.50
C LEU A 214 -23.73 -4.83 -4.29
N THR A 215 -24.07 -5.96 -3.67
CA THR A 215 -24.77 -5.98 -2.38
C THR A 215 -23.79 -6.18 -1.24
N ALA A 216 -24.23 -5.93 0.01
CA ALA A 216 -23.41 -6.23 1.20
C ALA A 216 -23.03 -7.73 1.28
N ASP A 217 -23.93 -8.61 0.82
CA ASP A 217 -23.69 -10.05 0.76
C ASP A 217 -22.64 -10.40 -0.31
N ASP A 218 -22.69 -9.75 -1.47
CA ASP A 218 -21.67 -9.93 -2.51
C ASP A 218 -20.26 -9.55 -1.97
N VAL A 219 -20.13 -8.44 -1.24
CA VAL A 219 -18.87 -8.02 -0.64
C VAL A 219 -18.37 -9.04 0.38
N LEU A 220 -19.25 -9.59 1.22
CA LEU A 220 -18.88 -10.65 2.18
C LEU A 220 -18.43 -11.94 1.48
N LYS A 221 -19.10 -12.33 0.39
CA LYS A 221 -18.73 -13.47 -0.43
C LYS A 221 -17.37 -13.28 -1.10
N LEU A 222 -17.09 -12.08 -1.63
CA LEU A 222 -15.81 -11.72 -2.21
C LEU A 222 -14.67 -11.79 -1.17
N LYS A 223 -14.94 -11.35 0.07
CA LYS A 223 -13.95 -11.46 1.16
C LYS A 223 -13.62 -12.91 1.51
N LYS A 224 -14.60 -13.82 1.46
CA LYS A 224 -14.33 -15.26 1.62
C LYS A 224 -13.48 -15.83 0.47
N VAL A 225 -13.74 -15.41 -0.76
CA VAL A 225 -12.92 -15.80 -1.93
C VAL A 225 -11.50 -15.28 -1.78
N GLU A 226 -11.34 -14.03 -1.39
CA GLU A 226 -10.03 -13.40 -1.16
C GLU A 226 -9.24 -14.14 -0.09
N ALA A 227 -9.85 -14.53 1.02
CA ALA A 227 -9.19 -15.31 2.07
C ALA A 227 -8.63 -16.65 1.55
N ILE A 228 -9.34 -17.30 0.62
CA ILE A 228 -8.83 -18.52 -0.05
C ILE A 228 -7.62 -18.19 -0.93
N LEU A 229 -7.66 -17.08 -1.68
CA LEU A 229 -6.59 -16.67 -2.58
C LEU A 229 -5.31 -16.23 -1.83
N LYS A 230 -5.44 -15.71 -0.61
CA LYS A 230 -4.31 -15.32 0.27
C LYS A 230 -3.51 -16.51 0.81
N SER A 231 -4.05 -17.72 0.72
CA SER A 231 -3.35 -18.95 1.14
C SER A 231 -3.07 -19.85 -0.07
N PRO A 232 -2.19 -19.40 -1.00
CA PRO A 232 -1.92 -20.16 -2.22
C PRO A 232 -1.24 -21.49 -1.88
N GLY A 233 -1.80 -22.56 -2.40
CA GLY A 233 -1.27 -23.94 -2.29
C GLY A 233 -0.69 -24.43 -3.62
N LYS A 234 -0.36 -25.75 -3.65
CA LYS A 234 0.16 -26.41 -4.85
C LYS A 234 -0.87 -26.55 -5.98
N SER A 235 -2.18 -26.57 -5.63
CA SER A 235 -3.23 -26.80 -6.61
C SER A 235 -3.42 -25.61 -7.54
N PRO A 236 -3.66 -25.83 -8.83
CA PRO A 236 -4.02 -24.77 -9.77
C PRO A 236 -5.26 -24.01 -9.31
N LEU A 237 -5.33 -22.74 -9.66
CA LEU A 237 -6.47 -21.89 -9.37
C LEU A 237 -7.70 -22.38 -10.17
N ASP A 238 -8.76 -22.82 -9.48
CA ASP A 238 -10.04 -23.18 -10.08
C ASP A 238 -11.11 -22.09 -9.78
N ILE A 239 -11.33 -21.23 -10.76
CA ILE A 239 -12.33 -20.14 -10.66
C ILE A 239 -13.76 -20.71 -10.58
N ALA A 240 -14.02 -21.91 -11.15
CA ALA A 240 -15.33 -22.53 -11.06
C ALA A 240 -15.64 -22.99 -9.63
N ALA A 241 -14.67 -23.64 -8.99
CA ALA A 241 -14.79 -24.05 -7.60
C ALA A 241 -14.94 -22.82 -6.67
N LEU A 242 -14.22 -21.73 -6.92
CA LEU A 242 -14.36 -20.49 -6.18
C LEU A 242 -15.77 -19.88 -6.35
N ALA A 243 -16.28 -19.85 -7.58
CA ALA A 243 -17.62 -19.32 -7.87
C ALA A 243 -18.70 -20.14 -7.16
N LYS A 244 -18.59 -21.48 -7.17
CA LYS A 244 -19.48 -22.38 -6.43
C LYS A 244 -19.45 -22.10 -4.92
N LYS A 245 -18.24 -21.96 -4.32
CA LYS A 245 -18.09 -21.61 -2.90
C LYS A 245 -18.64 -20.23 -2.54
N ALA A 246 -18.60 -19.29 -3.47
CA ALA A 246 -19.16 -17.96 -3.30
C ALA A 246 -20.68 -17.88 -3.60
N PHE A 247 -21.30 -18.97 -4.03
CA PHE A 247 -22.69 -18.94 -4.52
C PHE A 247 -22.92 -17.87 -5.59
N MET A 248 -21.97 -17.77 -6.52
CA MET A 248 -22.00 -16.84 -7.66
C MET A 248 -21.78 -17.58 -8.97
N THR A 249 -22.24 -17.01 -10.09
CA THR A 249 -21.77 -17.47 -11.40
C THR A 249 -20.31 -17.04 -11.60
N LYS A 250 -19.54 -17.78 -12.44
CA LYS A 250 -18.16 -17.40 -12.78
C LYS A 250 -18.05 -15.97 -13.31
N VAL A 251 -19.03 -15.56 -14.13
CA VAL A 251 -19.07 -14.25 -14.74
C VAL A 251 -19.30 -13.17 -13.67
N LYS A 252 -20.30 -13.36 -12.81
CA LYS A 252 -20.57 -12.42 -11.69
C LYS A 252 -19.36 -12.32 -10.77
N LEU A 253 -18.77 -13.47 -10.37
CA LEU A 253 -17.60 -13.48 -9.50
C LEU A 253 -16.42 -12.72 -10.12
N SER A 254 -16.09 -12.98 -11.39
CA SER A 254 -14.96 -12.35 -12.06
C SER A 254 -15.15 -10.82 -12.18
N HIS A 255 -16.35 -10.38 -12.54
CA HIS A 255 -16.65 -8.95 -12.64
C HIS A 255 -16.68 -8.26 -11.27
N ALA A 256 -17.38 -8.85 -10.30
CA ALA A 256 -17.48 -8.31 -8.95
C ALA A 256 -16.08 -8.26 -8.26
N PHE A 257 -15.28 -9.30 -8.45
CA PHE A 257 -13.90 -9.33 -7.93
C PHE A 257 -13.05 -8.22 -8.56
N LYS A 258 -13.07 -8.09 -9.90
CA LYS A 258 -12.34 -7.02 -10.58
C LYS A 258 -12.82 -5.63 -10.17
N GLN A 259 -14.15 -5.46 -9.99
CA GLN A 259 -14.74 -4.20 -9.55
C GLN A 259 -14.28 -3.79 -8.14
N VAL A 260 -14.13 -4.77 -7.22
CA VAL A 260 -13.75 -4.52 -5.82
C VAL A 260 -12.24 -4.47 -5.63
N TYR A 261 -11.49 -5.38 -6.27
CA TYR A 261 -10.05 -5.54 -6.09
C TYR A 261 -9.20 -4.91 -7.20
N GLY A 262 -9.83 -4.26 -8.20
CA GLY A 262 -9.15 -3.59 -9.31
C GLY A 262 -8.43 -4.51 -10.29
N THR A 263 -8.31 -5.80 -9.98
CA THR A 263 -7.55 -6.78 -10.75
C THR A 263 -8.31 -8.07 -10.93
N SER A 264 -7.89 -8.90 -11.89
CA SER A 264 -8.52 -10.21 -12.09
C SER A 264 -8.19 -11.17 -10.92
N ILE A 265 -9.06 -12.16 -10.68
CA ILE A 265 -8.83 -13.22 -9.69
C ILE A 265 -7.49 -13.91 -9.94
N TYR A 266 -7.15 -14.18 -11.21
CA TYR A 266 -5.89 -14.82 -11.57
C TYR A 266 -4.68 -13.94 -11.24
N SER A 267 -4.70 -12.66 -11.62
CA SER A 267 -3.61 -11.73 -11.31
C SER A 267 -3.43 -11.53 -9.81
N TYR A 268 -4.55 -11.42 -9.07
CA TYR A 268 -4.52 -11.34 -7.61
C TYR A 268 -3.84 -12.58 -7.00
N TYR A 269 -4.26 -13.79 -7.42
CA TYR A 269 -3.70 -15.05 -6.95
C TYR A 269 -2.19 -15.17 -7.26
N GLN A 270 -1.77 -14.78 -8.46
CA GLN A 270 -0.35 -14.77 -8.82
C GLN A 270 0.46 -13.81 -7.95
N ASN A 271 -0.07 -12.63 -7.66
CA ASN A 271 0.58 -11.70 -6.73
C ASN A 271 0.72 -12.30 -5.33
N GLN A 272 -0.31 -12.97 -4.80
CA GLN A 272 -0.24 -13.64 -3.50
C GLN A 272 0.80 -14.78 -3.50
N ARG A 273 0.89 -15.56 -4.58
CA ARG A 273 1.95 -16.59 -4.74
C ARG A 273 3.35 -15.98 -4.69
N MET A 274 3.56 -14.86 -5.37
CA MET A 274 4.87 -14.18 -5.37
C MET A 274 5.19 -13.58 -4.00
N GLN A 275 4.24 -12.95 -3.33
CA GLN A 275 4.43 -12.46 -1.96
C GLN A 275 4.81 -13.59 -1.01
N LYS A 276 4.11 -14.73 -1.10
CA LYS A 276 4.42 -15.91 -0.29
C LYS A 276 5.79 -16.49 -0.61
N SER A 277 6.19 -16.50 -1.88
CA SER A 277 7.52 -16.95 -2.28
C SER A 277 8.62 -16.09 -1.67
N HIS A 278 8.43 -14.78 -1.67
CA HIS A 278 9.37 -13.84 -1.08
C HIS A 278 9.50 -14.06 0.44
N GLU A 279 8.38 -14.25 1.15
CA GLU A 279 8.39 -14.57 2.58
C GLU A 279 9.19 -15.83 2.88
N LEU A 280 8.96 -16.92 2.12
CA LEU A 280 9.62 -18.20 2.30
C LEU A 280 11.13 -18.14 2.02
N LEU A 281 11.53 -17.43 0.96
CA LEU A 281 12.94 -17.24 0.62
C LEU A 281 13.66 -16.35 1.63
N SER A 282 13.04 -15.24 2.04
CA SER A 282 13.62 -14.32 3.04
C SER A 282 13.76 -14.95 4.43
N ALA A 283 12.98 -15.99 4.74
CA ALA A 283 13.15 -16.76 5.97
C ALA A 283 14.37 -17.69 5.95
N GLY A 284 14.98 -17.94 4.77
CA GLY A 284 16.20 -18.73 4.61
C GLY A 284 16.06 -20.24 4.80
N ASN A 285 14.83 -20.73 5.05
CA ASN A 285 14.58 -22.15 5.40
C ASN A 285 14.36 -23.05 4.17
N PHE A 286 14.29 -22.51 2.98
CA PHE A 286 13.96 -23.24 1.75
C PHE A 286 14.82 -22.75 0.58
N SER A 287 15.26 -23.69 -0.27
CA SER A 287 15.87 -23.39 -1.56
C SER A 287 14.86 -22.81 -2.54
N VAL A 288 15.35 -22.16 -3.60
CA VAL A 288 14.51 -21.60 -4.68
C VAL A 288 13.64 -22.69 -5.32
N LYS A 289 14.19 -23.91 -5.49
CA LYS A 289 13.46 -25.06 -6.05
C LYS A 289 12.32 -25.51 -5.14
N GLU A 290 12.59 -25.67 -3.84
CA GLU A 290 11.56 -26.09 -2.87
C GLU A 290 10.42 -25.06 -2.77
N VAL A 291 10.73 -23.76 -2.79
CA VAL A 291 9.70 -22.72 -2.79
C VAL A 291 8.86 -22.76 -4.06
N SER A 292 9.50 -22.95 -5.22
CA SER A 292 8.81 -23.11 -6.51
C SER A 292 7.80 -24.29 -6.47
N GLU A 293 8.24 -25.46 -5.97
CA GLU A 293 7.41 -26.65 -5.84
C GLU A 293 6.28 -26.50 -4.81
N LYS A 294 6.57 -25.88 -3.65
CA LYS A 294 5.55 -25.57 -2.62
C LYS A 294 4.42 -24.70 -3.15
N LEU A 295 4.73 -23.80 -4.06
CA LEU A 295 3.76 -22.90 -4.68
C LEU A 295 3.14 -23.48 -5.97
N GLY A 296 3.45 -24.74 -6.34
CA GLY A 296 2.82 -25.44 -7.46
C GLY A 296 3.33 -24.99 -8.84
N TYR A 297 4.56 -24.52 -8.94
CA TYR A 297 5.22 -24.33 -10.23
C TYR A 297 5.81 -25.67 -10.68
N THR A 298 5.45 -26.09 -11.88
CA THR A 298 5.98 -27.28 -12.52
C THR A 298 7.32 -27.03 -13.20
N ASN A 299 7.64 -25.76 -13.47
CA ASN A 299 8.88 -25.35 -14.12
C ASN A 299 9.54 -24.21 -13.32
N LEU A 300 10.78 -24.47 -12.90
CA LEU A 300 11.58 -23.53 -12.12
C LEU A 300 11.84 -22.23 -12.87
N SER A 301 12.09 -22.29 -14.18
CA SER A 301 12.35 -21.09 -15.00
C SER A 301 11.15 -20.16 -15.02
N ASN A 302 9.92 -20.71 -15.11
CA ASN A 302 8.69 -19.91 -15.06
C ASN A 302 8.50 -19.24 -13.68
N PHE A 303 8.90 -19.93 -12.61
CA PHE A 303 8.90 -19.32 -11.27
C PHE A 303 9.89 -18.18 -11.17
N VAL A 304 11.15 -18.39 -11.61
CA VAL A 304 12.20 -17.37 -11.60
C VAL A 304 11.78 -16.13 -12.41
N LEU A 305 11.23 -16.32 -13.61
CA LEU A 305 10.71 -15.23 -14.45
C LEU A 305 9.59 -14.46 -13.76
N ALA A 306 8.61 -15.15 -13.17
CA ALA A 306 7.50 -14.52 -12.46
C ALA A 306 7.98 -13.75 -11.24
N PHE A 307 8.91 -14.31 -10.48
CA PHE A 307 9.51 -13.69 -9.31
C PHE A 307 10.30 -12.42 -9.69
N THR A 308 11.20 -12.54 -10.68
CA THR A 308 12.01 -11.40 -11.16
C THR A 308 11.14 -10.29 -11.72
N LYS A 309 10.06 -10.64 -12.45
CA LYS A 309 9.10 -9.66 -12.95
C LYS A 309 8.39 -8.90 -11.82
N GLN A 310 8.12 -9.57 -10.69
CA GLN A 310 7.40 -8.98 -9.56
C GLN A 310 8.29 -8.14 -8.64
N PHE A 311 9.54 -8.55 -8.44
CA PHE A 311 10.44 -7.98 -7.43
C PHE A 311 11.70 -7.33 -8.01
N ASP A 312 11.87 -7.35 -9.31
CA ASP A 312 13.05 -6.85 -10.02
C ASP A 312 14.40 -7.44 -9.54
N THR A 313 14.33 -8.58 -8.86
CA THR A 313 15.50 -9.28 -8.31
C THR A 313 15.34 -10.78 -8.50
N ALA A 314 16.44 -11.50 -8.67
CA ALA A 314 16.39 -12.96 -8.77
C ALA A 314 16.04 -13.61 -7.42
N PRO A 315 15.28 -14.72 -7.38
CA PRO A 315 14.95 -15.39 -6.11
C PRO A 315 16.20 -15.78 -5.30
N LYS A 316 17.30 -16.11 -5.97
CA LYS A 316 18.56 -16.56 -5.34
C LYS A 316 19.20 -15.43 -4.50
N SER A 317 19.08 -14.17 -4.90
CA SER A 317 19.66 -13.03 -4.18
C SER A 317 19.01 -12.73 -2.83
N LEU A 318 17.91 -13.41 -2.47
CA LEU A 318 17.31 -13.36 -1.13
C LEU A 318 17.89 -14.38 -0.16
N LEU A 319 18.70 -15.31 -0.65
CA LEU A 319 19.35 -16.37 0.15
C LEU A 319 20.82 -16.03 0.48
N GLU A 320 21.34 -14.97 -0.15
CA GLU A 320 22.66 -14.38 0.09
C GLU A 320 22.54 -13.22 1.10
#